data_b8dd8ad2c1c4ea65b1a03f99464795a8
#
_entry.id   b8dd8ad2c1c4ea65b1a03f99464795a8
#
_cell.length_a   1.000
_cell.length_b   1.000
_cell.length_c   1.000
_cell.angle_alpha   90.00
_cell.angle_beta   90.00
_cell.angle_gamma   90.00
#
_symmetry.space_group_name_H-M   'P 1'
#
loop_
_entity.id
_entity.type
_entity.pdbx_description
1 polymer ?
#
loop_
_entity_poly.entity_id
_entity_poly.type
_entity_poly.pdbx_seq_one_letter_code
_entity_poly.pdbx_strand_id
1 'polypeptide(L)'
;MSYTGRCYCGDLEYEFDEPIHSQLLCYCRECRYLSGGEANASIVISESSFRFTKGKPKTFQRDDLEKPRIRYFCGNCGTHICVKSPPRPGMLVLKIGTLDDHSWFSPQSAIYCIDKQAYQHIPAEMPSFERVPEAKP
;
A
#
# COMPACT_ATOMS: atom_id res chain seq x y z
N MET A 1 -1.26 -18.25 8.82
CA MET A 1 -1.45 -17.22 9.83
C MET A 1 -2.30 -16.10 9.27
N SER A 2 -3.22 -15.59 10.06
CA SER A 2 -4.20 -14.60 9.65
C SER A 2 -3.86 -13.23 10.24
N TYR A 3 -4.12 -12.18 9.47
CA TYR A 3 -3.87 -10.80 9.87
C TYR A 3 -5.16 -10.01 9.80
N THR A 4 -5.32 -9.05 10.71
CA THR A 4 -6.51 -8.19 10.74
C THR A 4 -6.11 -6.72 10.76
N GLY A 5 -7.04 -5.88 10.31
CA GLY A 5 -6.85 -4.44 10.34
C GLY A 5 -8.18 -3.71 10.19
N ARG A 6 -8.11 -2.38 10.26
CA ARG A 6 -9.30 -1.54 10.15
C ARG A 6 -8.93 -0.10 9.78
N CYS A 7 -9.92 0.67 9.36
CA CYS A 7 -9.76 2.11 9.20
C CYS A 7 -9.78 2.82 10.56
N TYR A 8 -9.45 4.11 10.57
CA TYR A 8 -9.35 4.91 11.79
C TYR A 8 -10.66 4.93 12.58
N CYS A 9 -11.81 5.11 11.92
CA CYS A 9 -13.10 5.17 12.60
C CYS A 9 -13.70 3.80 12.91
N GLY A 10 -13.17 2.72 12.35
CA GLY A 10 -13.66 1.37 12.57
C GLY A 10 -14.83 0.94 11.69
N ASP A 11 -15.30 1.78 10.76
CA ASP A 11 -16.38 1.39 9.84
C ASP A 11 -15.96 0.29 8.87
N LEU A 12 -14.67 0.19 8.57
CA LEU A 12 -14.10 -0.87 7.74
C LEU A 12 -13.20 -1.75 8.58
N GLU A 13 -13.39 -3.06 8.45
CA GLU A 13 -12.48 -4.06 9.01
C GLU A 13 -12.16 -5.07 7.92
N TYR A 14 -10.96 -5.66 7.99
CA TYR A 14 -10.52 -6.62 6.99
C TYR A 14 -9.65 -7.70 7.65
N GLU A 15 -9.47 -8.77 6.91
CA GLU A 15 -8.50 -9.80 7.26
C GLU A 15 -7.85 -10.34 5.98
N PHE A 16 -6.66 -10.87 6.13
CA PHE A 16 -5.97 -11.57 5.04
C PHE A 16 -5.07 -12.66 5.60
N ASP A 17 -4.69 -13.58 4.71
CA ASP A 17 -3.81 -14.70 5.04
C ASP A 17 -2.48 -14.56 4.31
N GLU A 18 -1.46 -15.24 4.83
CA GLU A 18 -0.16 -15.35 4.15
C GLU A 18 -0.32 -15.94 2.75
N PRO A 19 0.63 -15.69 1.84
CA PRO A 19 1.94 -15.06 2.09
C PRO A 19 1.93 -13.54 1.97
N ILE A 20 2.93 -12.90 2.59
CA ILE A 20 3.27 -11.51 2.33
C ILE A 20 4.41 -11.53 1.31
N HIS A 21 4.13 -11.06 0.10
CA HIS A 21 5.08 -11.15 -1.01
C HIS A 21 6.21 -10.15 -0.93
N SER A 22 5.95 -8.95 -0.44
CA SER A 22 6.99 -7.94 -0.23
C SER A 22 6.56 -6.90 0.79
N GLN A 23 7.56 -6.23 1.36
CA GLN A 23 7.40 -5.14 2.32
C GLN A 23 8.24 -3.97 1.80
N LEU A 24 7.61 -2.81 1.62
CA LEU A 24 8.28 -1.73 0.91
C LEU A 24 7.87 -0.33 1.39
N LEU A 25 8.74 0.63 1.07
CA LEU A 25 8.46 2.06 1.20
C LEU A 25 8.34 2.64 -0.22
N CYS A 26 7.24 3.30 -0.51
CA CYS A 26 7.02 3.91 -1.82
C CYS A 26 7.07 5.43 -1.71
N TYR A 27 7.98 6.06 -2.46
CA TYR A 27 8.22 7.49 -2.44
C TYR A 27 7.55 8.22 -3.61
N CYS A 28 6.64 7.55 -4.32
CA CYS A 28 6.03 8.15 -5.51
C CYS A 28 5.18 9.38 -5.16
N ARG A 29 4.97 10.22 -6.17
CA ARG A 29 4.17 11.44 -6.04
C ARG A 29 2.77 11.17 -5.46
N GLU A 30 2.10 10.15 -5.97
CA GLU A 30 0.76 9.79 -5.51
C GLU A 30 0.76 9.36 -4.04
N CYS A 31 1.76 8.60 -3.63
CA CYS A 31 1.91 8.18 -2.24
C CYS A 31 2.04 9.36 -1.30
N ARG A 32 2.72 10.40 -1.74
CA ARG A 32 2.89 11.64 -0.97
C ARG A 32 1.55 12.30 -0.66
N TYR A 33 0.65 12.36 -1.63
CA TYR A 33 -0.70 12.87 -1.41
C TYR A 33 -1.50 12.02 -0.43
N LEU A 34 -1.35 10.71 -0.54
CA LEU A 34 -2.16 9.77 0.25
C LEU A 34 -1.67 9.60 1.68
N SER A 35 -0.38 9.85 1.92
CA SER A 35 0.22 9.73 3.25
C SER A 35 0.30 11.03 4.02
N GLY A 36 0.02 12.15 3.35
CA GLY A 36 0.18 13.47 3.95
C GLY A 36 1.59 14.02 3.85
N GLY A 37 2.40 13.51 2.91
CA GLY A 37 3.71 14.06 2.62
C GLY A 37 4.88 13.09 2.75
N GLU A 38 4.68 11.95 3.38
CA GLU A 38 5.75 10.97 3.59
C GLU A 38 5.61 9.78 2.62
N ALA A 39 6.57 8.88 2.63
CA ALA A 39 6.49 7.65 1.88
C ALA A 39 5.37 6.75 2.42
N ASN A 40 4.79 5.92 1.56
CA ASN A 40 3.83 4.91 2.00
C ASN A 40 4.56 3.64 2.39
N ALA A 41 4.34 3.21 3.63
CA ALA A 41 4.77 1.91 4.13
C ALA A 41 3.69 0.88 3.76
N SER A 42 4.06 -0.12 2.97
CA SER A 42 3.09 -1.04 2.38
C SER A 42 3.62 -2.45 2.31
N ILE A 43 2.68 -3.39 2.25
CA ILE A 43 2.97 -4.79 1.93
C ILE A 43 2.21 -5.16 0.67
N VAL A 44 2.74 -6.15 -0.04
CA VAL A 44 2.07 -6.73 -1.21
C VAL A 44 1.57 -8.11 -0.83
N ILE A 45 0.28 -8.33 -1.01
CA ILE A 45 -0.39 -9.59 -0.70
C ILE A 45 -1.23 -10.04 -1.89
N SER A 46 -1.67 -11.29 -1.87
CA SER A 46 -2.58 -11.79 -2.90
C SER A 46 -3.98 -11.24 -2.69
N GLU A 47 -4.61 -10.76 -3.74
CA GLU A 47 -5.99 -10.28 -3.70
C GLU A 47 -6.94 -11.37 -3.19
N SER A 48 -6.70 -12.61 -3.61
CA SER A 48 -7.55 -13.76 -3.22
C SER A 48 -7.49 -14.10 -1.73
N SER A 49 -6.45 -13.64 -1.02
CA SER A 49 -6.32 -13.88 0.41
C SER A 49 -6.91 -12.76 1.28
N PHE A 50 -7.41 -11.71 0.67
CA PHE A 50 -7.90 -10.51 1.35
C PHE A 50 -9.41 -10.39 1.26
N ARG A 51 -10.06 -9.97 2.36
CA ARG A 51 -11.50 -9.68 2.38
C ARG A 51 -11.83 -8.62 3.42
N PHE A 52 -12.77 -7.76 3.10
CA PHE A 52 -13.38 -6.88 4.08
C PHE A 52 -14.37 -7.70 4.90
N THR A 53 -14.21 -7.68 6.22
CA THR A 53 -15.06 -8.39 7.16
C THR A 53 -16.17 -7.50 7.73
N LYS A 54 -16.02 -6.19 7.58
CA LYS A 54 -17.02 -5.21 8.00
C LYS A 54 -16.98 -4.02 7.06
N GLY A 55 -18.15 -3.53 6.69
CA GLY A 55 -18.31 -2.33 5.90
C GLY A 55 -17.97 -2.49 4.43
N LYS A 56 -18.19 -1.43 3.69
CA LYS A 56 -17.90 -1.37 2.25
C LYS A 56 -17.06 -0.14 1.94
N PRO A 57 -15.87 -0.28 1.37
CA PRO A 57 -15.03 0.85 1.05
C PRO A 57 -15.58 1.64 -0.14
N LYS A 58 -15.19 2.90 -0.21
CA LYS A 58 -15.28 3.68 -1.44
C LYS A 58 -14.04 3.44 -2.26
N THR A 59 -14.15 3.72 -3.54
CA THR A 59 -13.03 3.59 -4.47
C THR A 59 -12.81 4.88 -5.22
N PHE A 60 -11.54 5.11 -5.60
CA PHE A 60 -11.17 6.19 -6.48
C PHE A 60 -10.22 5.66 -7.55
N GLN A 61 -10.42 6.09 -8.79
CA GLN A 61 -9.47 5.86 -9.87
C GLN A 61 -9.47 7.08 -10.78
N ARG A 62 -8.31 7.39 -11.34
CA ARG A 62 -8.18 8.52 -12.26
C ARG A 62 -8.93 8.21 -13.55
N ASP A 63 -9.62 9.20 -14.07
CA ASP A 63 -10.38 9.08 -15.33
C ASP A 63 -9.57 9.45 -16.57
N ASP A 64 -8.35 9.99 -16.36
CA ASP A 64 -7.44 10.40 -17.42
C ASP A 64 -6.41 9.33 -17.80
N LEU A 65 -6.49 8.14 -17.19
CA LEU A 65 -5.59 7.02 -17.48
C LEU A 65 -6.38 5.85 -18.04
N GLU A 66 -5.78 5.15 -19.01
CA GLU A 66 -6.38 3.95 -19.60
C GLU A 66 -6.44 2.80 -18.58
N LYS A 67 -5.37 2.64 -17.78
CA LYS A 67 -5.27 1.58 -16.78
C LYS A 67 -4.95 2.19 -15.41
N PRO A 68 -5.92 2.85 -14.79
CA PRO A 68 -5.68 3.50 -13.50
C PRO A 68 -5.58 2.48 -12.36
N ARG A 69 -4.87 2.87 -11.31
CA ARG A 69 -4.91 2.15 -10.04
C ARG A 69 -6.27 2.36 -9.40
N ILE A 70 -6.78 1.33 -8.74
CA ILE A 70 -8.03 1.41 -7.98
C ILE A 70 -7.65 1.53 -6.51
N ARG A 71 -8.03 2.65 -5.90
CA ARG A 71 -7.71 2.96 -4.51
C ARG A 71 -8.93 2.76 -3.64
N TYR A 72 -8.79 2.01 -2.55
CA TYR A 72 -9.87 1.67 -1.62
C TYR A 72 -9.67 2.45 -0.33
N PHE A 73 -10.71 3.14 0.10
CA PHE A 73 -10.64 3.99 1.30
C PHE A 73 -11.98 4.03 2.05
N CYS A 74 -11.92 4.43 3.32
CA CYS A 74 -13.13 4.60 4.12
C CYS A 74 -13.84 5.89 3.71
N GLY A 75 -15.12 5.77 3.35
CA GLY A 75 -15.93 6.92 2.99
C GLY A 75 -16.30 7.84 4.17
N ASN A 76 -16.12 7.36 5.41
CA ASN A 76 -16.41 8.14 6.61
C ASN A 76 -15.18 8.87 7.14
N CYS A 77 -14.07 8.18 7.35
CA CYS A 77 -12.87 8.79 7.94
C CYS A 77 -11.74 9.07 6.94
N GLY A 78 -11.85 8.59 5.71
CA GLY A 78 -10.86 8.83 4.68
C GLY A 78 -9.61 7.96 4.73
N THR A 79 -9.54 7.00 5.63
CA THR A 79 -8.37 6.11 5.72
C THR A 79 -8.22 5.30 4.45
N HIS A 80 -7.04 5.38 3.82
CA HIS A 80 -6.70 4.53 2.68
C HIS A 80 -6.30 3.15 3.17
N ILE A 81 -6.90 2.11 2.59
CA ILE A 81 -6.67 0.73 2.99
C ILE A 81 -5.72 0.03 2.04
N CYS A 82 -6.08 -0.04 0.75
CA CYS A 82 -5.31 -0.79 -0.21
C CYS A 82 -5.49 -0.27 -1.63
N VAL A 83 -4.65 -0.76 -2.52
CA VAL A 83 -4.62 -0.36 -3.92
C VAL A 83 -4.48 -1.61 -4.79
N LYS A 84 -5.29 -1.69 -5.84
CA LYS A 84 -5.06 -2.62 -6.94
C LYS A 84 -4.30 -1.90 -8.05
N SER A 85 -3.22 -2.51 -8.50
CA SER A 85 -2.36 -1.93 -9.53
C SER A 85 -2.41 -2.79 -10.79
N PRO A 86 -2.75 -2.22 -11.97
CA PRO A 86 -2.82 -3.01 -13.22
C PRO A 86 -1.54 -3.76 -13.55
N PRO A 87 -0.32 -3.21 -13.33
CA PRO A 87 0.91 -3.97 -13.57
C PRO A 87 1.11 -5.20 -12.69
N ARG A 88 0.32 -5.34 -11.65
CA ARG A 88 0.41 -6.46 -10.70
C ARG A 88 -0.95 -7.13 -10.54
N PRO A 89 -1.48 -7.77 -11.60
CA PRO A 89 -2.79 -8.40 -11.51
C PRO A 89 -2.81 -9.49 -10.43
N GLY A 90 -3.91 -9.55 -9.69
CA GLY A 90 -4.07 -10.51 -8.60
C GLY A 90 -3.39 -10.11 -7.31
N MET A 91 -2.76 -8.94 -7.24
CA MET A 91 -2.07 -8.45 -6.05
C MET A 91 -2.77 -7.21 -5.48
N LEU A 92 -2.66 -7.05 -4.16
CA LEU A 92 -3.06 -5.84 -3.45
C LEU A 92 -1.85 -5.23 -2.77
N VAL A 93 -1.77 -3.90 -2.79
CA VAL A 93 -0.81 -3.14 -1.99
C VAL A 93 -1.56 -2.62 -0.78
N LEU A 94 -1.26 -3.16 0.39
CA LEU A 94 -1.96 -2.85 1.63
C LEU A 94 -1.16 -1.86 2.47
N LYS A 95 -1.83 -0.82 2.98
CA LYS A 95 -1.20 0.21 3.81
C LYS A 95 -0.93 -0.35 5.20
N ILE A 96 0.34 -0.32 5.61
CA ILE A 96 0.77 -0.97 6.85
C ILE A 96 0.14 -0.35 8.11
N GLY A 97 -0.14 0.95 8.07
CA GLY A 97 -0.69 1.68 9.22
C GLY A 97 -2.12 1.28 9.60
N THR A 98 -2.82 0.52 8.75
CA THR A 98 -4.18 0.05 9.04
C THR A 98 -4.21 -1.33 9.70
N LEU A 99 -3.07 -2.00 9.82
CA LEU A 99 -2.99 -3.29 10.50
C LEU A 99 -3.09 -3.13 12.02
N ASP A 100 -3.78 -4.06 12.66
CA ASP A 100 -3.91 -4.09 14.12
C ASP A 100 -2.55 -4.32 14.79
N ASP A 101 -1.71 -5.17 14.20
CA ASP A 101 -0.33 -5.36 14.62
C ASP A 101 0.57 -5.25 13.39
N HIS A 102 1.45 -4.27 13.39
CA HIS A 102 2.46 -4.06 12.34
C HIS A 102 3.87 -4.00 12.91
N SER A 103 4.07 -4.48 14.13
CA SER A 103 5.38 -4.48 14.80
C SER A 103 6.44 -5.30 14.05
N TRP A 104 5.98 -6.28 13.27
CA TRP A 104 6.84 -7.14 12.45
C TRP A 104 7.27 -6.50 11.12
N PHE A 105 6.69 -5.35 10.76
CA PHE A 105 6.98 -4.73 9.47
C PHE A 105 8.47 -4.36 9.38
N SER A 106 9.11 -4.85 8.34
CA SER A 106 10.51 -4.57 8.05
C SER A 106 10.66 -4.34 6.56
N PRO A 107 10.61 -3.09 6.09
CA PRO A 107 10.67 -2.82 4.66
C PRO A 107 12.02 -3.28 4.08
N GLN A 108 11.94 -3.90 2.92
CA GLN A 108 13.08 -4.52 2.25
C GLN A 108 13.63 -3.65 1.12
N SER A 109 12.85 -2.68 0.67
CA SER A 109 13.26 -1.80 -0.41
C SER A 109 12.49 -0.49 -0.40
N ALA A 110 13.12 0.53 -0.98
CA ALA A 110 12.52 1.83 -1.27
C ALA A 110 12.32 1.94 -2.79
N ILE A 111 11.09 2.23 -3.21
CA ILE A 111 10.76 2.33 -4.64
C ILE A 111 10.27 3.74 -4.98
N TYR A 112 10.29 4.08 -6.27
CA TYR A 112 9.95 5.40 -6.80
C TYR A 112 10.74 6.52 -6.12
N CYS A 113 12.01 6.26 -5.86
CA CYS A 113 12.91 7.24 -5.25
C CYS A 113 13.18 8.43 -6.17
N ILE A 114 12.86 8.31 -7.45
CA ILE A 114 12.94 9.41 -8.42
C ILE A 114 12.06 10.59 -7.99
N ASP A 115 10.97 10.31 -7.28
CA ASP A 115 10.04 11.34 -6.79
C ASP A 115 10.33 11.79 -5.36
N LYS A 116 11.37 11.23 -4.74
CA LYS A 116 11.72 11.52 -3.34
C LYS A 116 12.01 13.00 -3.15
N GLN A 117 11.48 13.57 -2.08
CA GLN A 117 11.69 14.96 -1.72
C GLN A 117 12.85 15.12 -0.74
N ALA A 118 13.39 16.33 -0.64
CA ALA A 118 14.56 16.60 0.20
C ALA A 118 14.32 16.30 1.69
N TYR A 119 13.10 16.48 2.16
CA TYR A 119 12.77 16.21 3.57
C TYR A 119 12.53 14.74 3.88
N GLN A 120 12.41 13.89 2.86
CA GLN A 120 12.17 12.45 3.05
C GLN A 120 13.50 11.72 3.19
N HIS A 121 13.52 10.69 4.02
CA HIS A 121 14.70 9.88 4.26
C HIS A 121 14.52 8.46 3.80
N ILE A 122 15.54 7.90 3.18
CA ILE A 122 15.62 6.47 2.89
C ILE A 122 16.49 5.86 3.96
N PRO A 123 16.03 4.78 4.65
CA PRO A 123 16.87 4.12 5.65
C PRO A 123 18.23 3.73 5.08
N ALA A 124 19.29 3.86 5.90
CA ALA A 124 20.64 3.52 5.49
C ALA A 124 20.72 2.07 5.02
N GLU A 125 21.50 1.84 3.96
CA GLU A 125 21.78 0.52 3.39
C GLU A 125 20.54 -0.19 2.81
N MET A 126 19.40 0.48 2.74
CA MET A 126 18.21 -0.10 2.12
C MET A 126 18.37 -0.10 0.59
N PRO A 127 18.11 -1.23 -0.08
CA PRO A 127 18.03 -1.24 -1.54
C PRO A 127 17.02 -0.21 -2.04
N SER A 128 17.47 0.67 -2.94
CA SER A 128 16.67 1.79 -3.43
C SER A 128 16.61 1.77 -4.94
N PHE A 129 15.44 2.07 -5.50
CA PHE A 129 15.19 2.02 -6.94
C PHE A 129 14.52 3.31 -7.37
N GLU A 130 14.92 3.84 -8.52
CA GLU A 130 14.30 5.06 -9.07
C GLU A 130 12.81 4.85 -9.33
N ARG A 131 12.43 3.67 -9.78
CA ARG A 131 11.03 3.25 -9.95
C ARG A 131 10.81 1.92 -9.23
N VAL A 132 10.57 0.85 -9.96
CA VAL A 132 10.44 -0.49 -9.38
C VAL A 132 11.67 -1.31 -9.77
N PRO A 133 12.00 -2.36 -9.00
CA PRO A 133 13.05 -3.30 -9.43
C PRO A 133 12.68 -3.89 -10.78
N GLU A 134 13.68 -4.01 -11.67
CA GLU A 134 13.47 -4.68 -12.95
C GLU A 134 13.11 -6.15 -12.72
N ALA A 135 12.18 -6.66 -13.54
CA ALA A 135 11.88 -8.07 -13.53
C ALA A 135 13.12 -8.85 -13.93
N LYS A 136 13.47 -9.86 -13.16
CA LYS A 136 14.56 -10.77 -13.55
C LYS A 136 14.12 -11.58 -14.76
N PRO A 137 15.00 -11.74 -15.74
CA PRO A 137 14.69 -12.58 -16.89
C PRO A 137 14.46 -14.03 -16.51
#